data_8806683a3cde88e3f39e9300ef80638d
#
_entry.id   8806683a3cde88e3f39e9300ef80638d
#
_cell.length_a   1.000
_cell.length_b   1.000
_cell.length_c   1.000
_cell.angle_alpha   90.00
_cell.angle_beta   90.00
_cell.angle_gamma   90.00
#
_symmetry.space_group_name_H-M   'P 1'
#
loop_
_entity.id
_entity.type
_entity.pdbx_description
1 polymer ?
#
loop_
_entity_poly.entity_id
_entity_poly.type
_entity_poly.pdbx_seq_one_letter_code
_entity_poly.pdbx_strand_id
1 'polypeptide(L)'
;MPIRVLDSRVVSQIAAGEVVERPASVVKELVENSLDASSSQVSIEVKGGGVNLIRVADNGVGIPRAELEFAFERYATSKIDVLDDLEAISTLGFRGEALPSIAAVAEVEVVTCAAGEQAGSYLSLRDGAAVGRGSRGHSLGTTVTVKNLFRRVPARLKFLKSLATENSHIASVVSQYALAFPEVRFILFVEGRVGLRSPGSGQLVDSVTEVYGLDVARNMLAIGCEPASIPRVMGMVSTPAVNRSGRSYLSFFVNRRWITSRLLARAVDDAYSGLLMQGRHPVAIIDISLQPGELDVNIHPTKTEVKFRNERIVFAAVQRAVRRTLVEQMPVPGIREPAAAYLSPEPGRGTGTVATGGGDAITTSEEPSLTPAASLPVLRVLGQLLASYIIAEGPDGLYLIDQHAAHERVLFEEVRRQRSQQEMEVQGLLEPATFEVTPRQEEVVRANYQHLAEFGFSIEPFGDRTCLVRAVPALLYNKDWVGMLRELLDSLSGEGGGGGEEKVAASIACHSAVRAGQTLSYEEMRQLVRELEQAAMPNTCPHGRPTMIHLGLAQLEKEFGRRL
;
A
#
# COMPACT_ATOMS: atom_id res chain seq x y z
N MET A 1 27.91 17.18 30.80
CA MET A 1 26.69 17.61 31.52
C MET A 1 26.43 16.60 32.64
N PRO A 2 26.03 17.01 33.87
CA PRO A 2 25.70 16.07 34.93
C PRO A 2 24.39 15.32 34.62
N ILE A 3 24.35 14.05 35.01
CA ILE A 3 23.14 13.22 34.93
C ILE A 3 22.10 13.81 35.89
N ARG A 4 20.85 14.00 35.42
CA ARG A 4 19.73 14.52 36.24
C ARG A 4 18.51 13.63 36.05
N VAL A 5 17.73 13.46 37.11
CA VAL A 5 16.38 12.85 37.03
C VAL A 5 15.45 13.86 36.37
N LEU A 6 14.79 13.45 35.31
CA LEU A 6 13.83 14.30 34.59
C LEU A 6 12.54 14.47 35.41
N ASP A 7 11.89 15.63 35.24
CA ASP A 7 10.55 15.86 35.77
C ASP A 7 9.57 14.82 35.20
N SER A 8 8.63 14.36 36.04
CA SER A 8 7.63 13.35 35.67
C SER A 8 6.81 13.74 34.43
N ARG A 9 6.57 15.03 34.22
CA ARG A 9 5.88 15.55 33.03
C ARG A 9 6.72 15.38 31.76
N VAL A 10 8.03 15.65 31.86
CA VAL A 10 8.96 15.47 30.72
C VAL A 10 9.08 13.99 30.38
N VAL A 11 9.23 13.12 31.38
CA VAL A 11 9.24 11.66 31.19
C VAL A 11 7.94 11.20 30.54
N SER A 12 6.80 11.75 30.98
CA SER A 12 5.47 11.43 30.40
C SER A 12 5.35 11.84 28.93
N GLN A 13 5.89 13.00 28.55
CA GLN A 13 5.89 13.47 27.17
C GLN A 13 6.85 12.69 26.27
N ILE A 14 8.00 12.25 26.78
CA ILE A 14 8.94 11.39 26.04
C ILE A 14 8.30 10.03 25.79
N ALA A 15 7.77 9.37 26.81
CA ALA A 15 7.13 8.06 26.70
C ALA A 15 5.83 8.12 25.84
N ALA A 16 5.02 9.18 26.03
CA ALA A 16 3.87 9.41 25.13
C ALA A 16 4.32 9.56 23.69
N GLY A 17 5.53 10.03 23.49
CA GLY A 17 6.19 10.15 22.23
C GLY A 17 6.45 8.84 21.51
N GLU A 18 6.71 7.80 22.20
CA GLU A 18 6.95 6.46 21.63
C GLU A 18 5.64 5.74 21.29
N VAL A 19 4.54 6.06 21.98
CA VAL A 19 3.21 5.45 21.77
C VAL A 19 2.40 6.21 20.73
N VAL A 20 2.43 7.57 20.75
CA VAL A 20 1.63 8.44 19.89
C VAL A 20 2.55 9.16 18.90
N GLU A 21 2.84 8.55 17.77
CA GLU A 21 3.70 9.13 16.73
C GLU A 21 2.95 10.10 15.82
N ARG A 22 1.70 9.78 15.47
CA ARG A 22 0.86 10.53 14.52
C ARG A 22 -0.64 10.39 14.86
N PRO A 23 -1.52 11.21 14.25
CA PRO A 23 -2.97 11.13 14.46
C PRO A 23 -3.56 9.73 14.20
N ALA A 24 -3.09 9.02 13.18
CA ALA A 24 -3.54 7.66 12.88
C ALA A 24 -3.25 6.67 14.02
N SER A 25 -2.17 6.86 14.81
CA SER A 25 -1.88 6.03 15.99
C SER A 25 -2.93 6.24 17.08
N VAL A 26 -3.40 7.50 17.29
CA VAL A 26 -4.49 7.80 18.24
C VAL A 26 -5.78 7.12 17.82
N VAL A 27 -6.15 7.23 16.54
CA VAL A 27 -7.35 6.57 16.00
C VAL A 27 -7.26 5.06 16.19
N LYS A 28 -6.09 4.47 15.90
CA LYS A 28 -5.83 3.03 16.08
C LYS A 28 -6.12 2.60 17.52
N GLU A 29 -5.47 3.22 18.51
CA GLU A 29 -5.63 2.85 19.92
C GLU A 29 -7.07 3.05 20.44
N LEU A 30 -7.75 4.12 20.01
CA LEU A 30 -9.14 4.37 20.41
C LEU A 30 -10.11 3.35 19.77
N VAL A 31 -9.90 2.99 18.51
CA VAL A 31 -10.69 1.96 17.82
C VAL A 31 -10.45 0.58 18.46
N GLU A 32 -9.19 0.22 18.77
CA GLU A 32 -8.87 -1.03 19.49
C GLU A 32 -9.58 -1.09 20.85
N ASN A 33 -9.63 0.01 21.59
CA ASN A 33 -10.36 0.06 22.86
C ASN A 33 -11.87 -0.11 22.67
N SER A 34 -12.46 0.48 21.62
CA SER A 34 -13.87 0.30 21.30
C SER A 34 -14.19 -1.15 20.92
N LEU A 35 -13.31 -1.82 20.18
CA LEU A 35 -13.44 -3.25 19.82
C LEU A 35 -13.31 -4.16 21.05
N ASP A 36 -12.33 -3.89 21.93
CA ASP A 36 -12.15 -4.62 23.17
C ASP A 36 -13.36 -4.43 24.14
N ALA A 37 -14.07 -3.30 24.02
CA ALA A 37 -15.34 -3.05 24.73
C ALA A 37 -16.56 -3.77 24.09
N SER A 38 -16.32 -4.69 23.14
CA SER A 38 -17.36 -5.46 22.44
C SER A 38 -18.40 -4.59 21.72
N SER A 39 -17.99 -3.47 21.16
CA SER A 39 -18.89 -2.61 20.40
C SER A 39 -19.30 -3.22 19.06
N SER A 40 -20.56 -3.06 18.68
CA SER A 40 -21.09 -3.43 17.36
C SER A 40 -21.08 -2.27 16.37
N GLN A 41 -20.84 -1.04 16.85
CA GLN A 41 -20.74 0.16 16.03
C GLN A 41 -19.67 1.10 16.58
N VAL A 42 -18.80 1.59 15.68
CA VAL A 42 -17.77 2.59 15.98
C VAL A 42 -17.88 3.72 14.97
N SER A 43 -18.04 4.96 15.47
CA SER A 43 -18.08 6.18 14.67
C SER A 43 -16.84 7.02 14.94
N ILE A 44 -16.12 7.39 13.90
CA ILE A 44 -14.88 8.15 13.95
C ILE A 44 -15.09 9.47 13.21
N GLU A 45 -14.80 10.61 13.85
CA GLU A 45 -14.81 11.94 13.22
C GLU A 45 -13.42 12.57 13.34
N VAL A 46 -12.90 13.07 12.21
CA VAL A 46 -11.56 13.66 12.13
C VAL A 46 -11.63 15.03 11.46
N LYS A 47 -10.90 16.01 12.02
CA LYS A 47 -10.73 17.35 11.43
C LYS A 47 -9.27 17.79 11.54
N GLY A 48 -8.79 18.52 10.53
CA GLY A 48 -7.43 19.05 10.47
C GLY A 48 -6.38 17.92 10.44
N GLY A 49 -6.63 16.86 9.66
CA GLY A 49 -5.73 15.69 9.62
C GLY A 49 -5.61 14.95 10.96
N GLY A 50 -6.60 15.12 11.86
CA GLY A 50 -6.58 14.56 13.21
C GLY A 50 -5.84 15.39 14.25
N VAL A 51 -5.25 16.51 13.87
CA VAL A 51 -4.59 17.44 14.82
C VAL A 51 -5.61 18.27 15.58
N ASN A 52 -6.62 18.80 14.88
CA ASN A 52 -7.64 19.65 15.49
C ASN A 52 -8.67 18.86 16.29
N LEU A 53 -9.12 17.73 15.72
CA LEU A 53 -10.14 16.88 16.32
C LEU A 53 -9.97 15.44 15.88
N ILE A 54 -10.00 14.52 16.85
CA ILE A 54 -10.31 13.11 16.67
C ILE A 54 -11.42 12.79 17.68
N ARG A 55 -12.55 12.28 17.22
CA ARG A 55 -13.63 11.79 18.07
C ARG A 55 -13.93 10.34 17.69
N VAL A 56 -13.90 9.45 18.66
CA VAL A 56 -14.30 8.05 18.51
C VAL A 56 -15.45 7.78 19.46
N ALA A 57 -16.57 7.33 18.92
CA ALA A 57 -17.78 7.00 19.67
C ALA A 57 -18.17 5.55 19.38
N ASP A 58 -18.40 4.78 20.41
CA ASP A 58 -18.80 3.38 20.36
C ASP A 58 -20.07 3.11 21.19
N ASN A 59 -20.67 1.96 20.98
CA ASN A 59 -21.81 1.44 21.73
C ASN A 59 -21.44 0.20 22.56
N GLY A 60 -20.18 0.10 22.99
CA GLY A 60 -19.68 -1.00 23.81
C GLY A 60 -20.18 -0.96 25.25
N VAL A 61 -19.57 -1.75 26.13
CA VAL A 61 -19.98 -1.89 27.53
C VAL A 61 -19.85 -0.62 28.37
N GLY A 62 -19.14 0.40 27.88
CA GLY A 62 -18.83 1.63 28.62
C GLY A 62 -17.79 1.44 29.73
N ILE A 63 -17.42 2.54 30.39
CA ILE A 63 -16.50 2.56 31.54
C ILE A 63 -17.30 2.97 32.77
N PRO A 64 -17.32 2.15 33.84
CA PRO A 64 -17.99 2.50 35.09
C PRO A 64 -17.46 3.81 35.67
N ARG A 65 -18.35 4.61 36.26
CA ARG A 65 -18.00 5.91 36.85
C ARG A 65 -16.81 5.86 37.80
N ALA A 66 -16.74 4.80 38.62
CA ALA A 66 -15.67 4.62 39.60
C ALA A 66 -14.30 4.36 38.95
N GLU A 67 -14.28 3.86 37.72
CA GLU A 67 -13.05 3.45 36.98
C GLU A 67 -12.60 4.49 35.97
N LEU A 68 -13.44 5.51 35.66
CA LEU A 68 -13.17 6.46 34.58
C LEU A 68 -11.85 7.23 34.77
N GLU A 69 -11.50 7.59 36.00
CA GLU A 69 -10.22 8.29 36.28
C GLU A 69 -9.04 7.34 36.21
N PHE A 70 -9.20 6.11 36.72
CA PHE A 70 -8.15 5.09 36.64
C PHE A 70 -7.78 4.73 35.20
N ALA A 71 -8.73 4.81 34.27
CA ALA A 71 -8.46 4.57 32.84
C ALA A 71 -7.38 5.53 32.26
N PHE A 72 -7.09 6.65 32.92
CA PHE A 72 -6.06 7.61 32.55
C PHE A 72 -4.81 7.55 33.43
N GLU A 73 -4.74 6.62 34.38
CA GLU A 73 -3.53 6.33 35.12
C GLU A 73 -2.62 5.39 34.32
N ARG A 74 -1.31 5.56 34.47
CA ARG A 74 -0.35 4.69 33.80
C ARG A 74 -0.37 3.29 34.38
N TYR A 75 -0.29 2.30 33.49
CA TYR A 75 -0.31 0.88 33.84
C TYR A 75 -1.63 0.40 34.44
N ALA A 76 -2.67 1.23 34.40
CA ALA A 76 -4.02 0.81 34.74
C ALA A 76 -4.68 0.11 33.54
N THR A 77 -5.05 -1.13 33.71
CA THR A 77 -5.68 -1.95 32.67
C THR A 77 -6.65 -2.94 33.30
N SER A 78 -7.77 -3.20 32.61
CA SER A 78 -8.73 -4.26 32.97
C SER A 78 -8.49 -5.55 32.15
N LYS A 79 -7.40 -5.60 31.35
CA LYS A 79 -7.23 -6.62 30.30
C LYS A 79 -6.22 -7.71 30.66
N ILE A 80 -5.34 -7.46 31.62
CA ILE A 80 -4.34 -8.40 32.15
C ILE A 80 -4.26 -8.21 33.67
N ASP A 81 -4.08 -9.29 34.42
CA ASP A 81 -3.97 -9.28 35.87
C ASP A 81 -2.63 -9.90 36.33
N VAL A 82 -2.19 -10.96 35.65
CA VAL A 82 -0.96 -11.68 35.96
C VAL A 82 -0.01 -11.74 34.77
N LEU A 83 1.27 -12.09 35.03
CA LEU A 83 2.29 -12.16 34.00
C LEU A 83 1.99 -13.21 32.93
N ASP A 84 1.32 -14.29 33.32
CA ASP A 84 0.94 -15.40 32.44
C ASP A 84 -0.11 -14.95 31.40
N ASP A 85 -0.91 -13.92 31.68
CA ASP A 85 -1.87 -13.33 30.72
C ASP A 85 -1.15 -12.71 29.52
N LEU A 86 0.14 -12.31 29.67
CA LEU A 86 0.93 -11.81 28.54
C LEU A 86 1.23 -12.89 27.49
N GLU A 87 1.22 -14.16 27.88
CA GLU A 87 1.36 -15.29 26.95
C GLU A 87 0.04 -15.66 26.27
N ALA A 88 -1.10 -15.21 26.83
CA ALA A 88 -2.46 -15.56 26.38
C ALA A 88 -3.30 -14.35 25.97
N ILE A 89 -2.68 -13.27 25.46
CA ILE A 89 -3.37 -12.01 25.10
C ILE A 89 -4.46 -12.27 24.05
N SER A 90 -5.71 -12.11 24.45
CA SER A 90 -6.90 -12.18 23.58
C SER A 90 -7.40 -10.79 23.14
N THR A 91 -7.01 -9.72 23.85
CA THR A 91 -7.43 -8.33 23.57
C THR A 91 -6.46 -7.62 22.62
N LEU A 92 -6.93 -6.59 21.91
CA LEU A 92 -6.10 -5.78 21.03
C LEU A 92 -5.17 -4.84 21.82
N GLY A 93 -5.63 -4.28 22.93
CA GLY A 93 -4.84 -3.46 23.86
C GLY A 93 -4.58 -4.20 25.18
N PHE A 94 -3.46 -3.95 25.87
CA PHE A 94 -3.15 -4.58 27.17
C PHE A 94 -2.24 -3.76 28.09
N ARG A 95 -1.48 -2.77 27.58
CA ARG A 95 -0.40 -2.09 28.34
C ARG A 95 -0.88 -1.02 29.33
N GLY A 96 -2.13 -0.54 29.24
CA GLY A 96 -2.61 0.57 30.07
C GLY A 96 -1.87 1.90 29.86
N GLU A 97 -1.29 2.13 28.68
CA GLU A 97 -0.48 3.31 28.39
C GLU A 97 -1.08 4.23 27.33
N ALA A 98 -2.05 3.76 26.52
CA ALA A 98 -2.59 4.49 25.39
C ALA A 98 -3.32 5.78 25.82
N LEU A 99 -4.34 5.67 26.66
CA LEU A 99 -5.13 6.83 27.13
C LEU A 99 -4.29 7.85 27.90
N PRO A 100 -3.43 7.46 28.88
CA PRO A 100 -2.51 8.39 29.54
C PRO A 100 -1.56 9.09 28.57
N SER A 101 -1.03 8.38 27.56
CA SER A 101 -0.13 8.95 26.56
C SER A 101 -0.83 9.96 25.66
N ILE A 102 -2.07 9.69 25.23
CA ILE A 102 -2.88 10.63 24.46
C ILE A 102 -3.17 11.89 25.30
N ALA A 103 -3.57 11.72 26.58
CA ALA A 103 -3.89 12.84 27.47
C ALA A 103 -2.66 13.72 27.78
N ALA A 104 -1.43 13.17 27.75
CA ALA A 104 -0.20 13.92 27.96
C ALA A 104 0.14 14.87 26.80
N VAL A 105 -0.34 14.60 25.56
CA VAL A 105 0.00 15.36 24.33
C VAL A 105 -1.19 16.08 23.70
N ALA A 106 -2.39 15.93 24.26
CA ALA A 106 -3.64 16.51 23.75
C ALA A 106 -4.60 16.96 24.86
N GLU A 107 -5.68 17.62 24.50
CA GLU A 107 -6.85 17.84 25.34
C GLU A 107 -7.82 16.67 25.09
N VAL A 108 -8.25 15.99 26.15
CA VAL A 108 -9.11 14.80 26.04
C VAL A 108 -10.41 15.02 26.80
N GLU A 109 -11.52 14.76 26.15
CA GLU A 109 -12.85 14.72 26.76
C GLU A 109 -13.41 13.31 26.59
N VAL A 110 -13.90 12.72 27.67
CA VAL A 110 -14.57 11.42 27.66
C VAL A 110 -15.97 11.55 28.22
N VAL A 111 -16.93 10.97 27.52
CA VAL A 111 -18.29 10.73 28.03
C VAL A 111 -18.55 9.25 27.87
N THR A 112 -18.91 8.59 28.96
CA THR A 112 -19.16 7.14 28.97
C THR A 112 -20.35 6.81 29.83
N CYS A 113 -21.08 5.77 29.45
CA CYS A 113 -22.20 5.24 30.22
C CYS A 113 -22.07 3.72 30.23
N ALA A 114 -21.89 3.14 31.41
CA ALA A 114 -21.85 1.70 31.60
C ALA A 114 -23.26 1.12 31.84
N ALA A 115 -23.39 -0.20 31.63
CA ALA A 115 -24.65 -0.89 31.85
C ALA A 115 -25.11 -0.75 33.31
N GLY A 116 -26.38 -0.34 33.50
CA GLY A 116 -26.95 -0.10 34.82
C GLY A 116 -26.79 1.32 35.37
N GLU A 117 -26.04 2.20 34.72
CA GLU A 117 -25.93 3.61 35.08
C GLU A 117 -27.08 4.43 34.46
N GLN A 118 -27.67 5.36 35.27
CA GLN A 118 -28.80 6.19 34.84
C GLN A 118 -28.36 7.40 33.99
N ALA A 119 -27.10 7.82 34.10
CA ALA A 119 -26.53 8.95 33.36
C ALA A 119 -25.06 8.70 33.05
N GLY A 120 -24.61 9.17 31.90
CA GLY A 120 -23.22 9.06 31.53
C GLY A 120 -22.29 9.90 32.41
N SER A 121 -21.09 9.41 32.63
CA SER A 121 -19.99 10.07 33.33
C SER A 121 -19.14 10.87 32.37
N TYR A 122 -18.73 12.08 32.78
CA TYR A 122 -17.92 13.00 31.99
C TYR A 122 -16.59 13.30 32.70
N LEU A 123 -15.50 13.22 31.95
CA LEU A 123 -14.16 13.60 32.39
C LEU A 123 -13.49 14.43 31.29
N SER A 124 -12.89 15.55 31.66
CA SER A 124 -12.07 16.37 30.79
C SER A 124 -10.67 16.48 31.35
N LEU A 125 -9.68 16.20 30.49
CA LEU A 125 -8.26 16.28 30.83
C LEU A 125 -7.54 17.28 29.93
N ARG A 126 -6.64 18.02 30.54
CA ARG A 126 -5.72 18.90 29.84
C ARG A 126 -4.33 18.70 30.40
N ASP A 127 -3.36 18.42 29.50
CA ASP A 127 -1.96 18.17 29.88
C ASP A 127 -1.82 17.00 30.89
N GLY A 128 -2.65 15.97 30.78
CA GLY A 128 -2.67 14.82 31.67
C GLY A 128 -3.39 15.04 33.00
N ALA A 129 -3.87 16.25 33.31
CA ALA A 129 -4.57 16.56 34.55
C ALA A 129 -6.09 16.71 34.32
N ALA A 130 -6.89 16.18 35.22
CA ALA A 130 -8.33 16.36 35.20
C ALA A 130 -8.70 17.81 35.48
N VAL A 131 -9.43 18.46 34.56
CA VAL A 131 -9.88 19.87 34.66
C VAL A 131 -11.39 19.99 34.78
N GLY A 132 -12.14 18.93 34.51
CA GLY A 132 -13.60 18.93 34.64
C GLY A 132 -14.13 17.50 34.86
N ARG A 133 -15.14 17.40 35.70
CA ARG A 133 -15.85 16.15 36.04
C ARG A 133 -17.33 16.42 36.12
N GLY A 134 -18.14 15.45 35.79
CA GLY A 134 -19.58 15.61 35.89
C GLY A 134 -20.38 14.44 35.34
N SER A 135 -21.67 14.69 35.17
CA SER A 135 -22.56 13.76 34.48
C SER A 135 -23.10 14.42 33.22
N ARG A 136 -23.24 13.65 32.15
CA ARG A 136 -23.87 14.06 30.87
C ARG A 136 -24.79 12.96 30.38
N GLY A 137 -25.86 13.33 29.67
CA GLY A 137 -26.68 12.35 28.96
C GLY A 137 -25.81 11.64 27.88
N HIS A 138 -25.75 10.33 27.96
CA HIS A 138 -25.07 9.47 26.99
C HIS A 138 -25.80 8.14 26.92
N SER A 139 -25.87 7.54 25.73
CA SER A 139 -26.31 6.15 25.57
C SER A 139 -25.24 5.20 26.08
N LEU A 140 -25.55 3.91 26.20
CA LEU A 140 -24.57 2.87 26.49
C LEU A 140 -23.38 2.96 25.54
N GLY A 141 -22.15 2.92 26.07
CA GLY A 141 -20.90 3.03 25.31
C GLY A 141 -20.01 4.19 25.73
N THR A 142 -19.03 4.50 24.93
CA THR A 142 -18.02 5.52 25.23
C THR A 142 -17.80 6.46 24.03
N THR A 143 -17.64 7.75 24.33
CA THR A 143 -17.18 8.75 23.35
C THR A 143 -15.92 9.41 23.88
N VAL A 144 -14.81 9.23 23.18
CA VAL A 144 -13.53 9.90 23.46
C VAL A 144 -13.31 10.97 22.39
N THR A 145 -13.07 12.21 22.84
CA THR A 145 -12.79 13.36 21.98
C THR A 145 -11.41 13.89 22.31
N VAL A 146 -10.51 13.85 21.34
CA VAL A 146 -9.13 14.35 21.43
C VAL A 146 -9.04 15.64 20.60
N LYS A 147 -8.57 16.73 21.20
CA LYS A 147 -8.43 18.05 20.57
C LYS A 147 -7.00 18.55 20.71
N ASN A 148 -6.57 19.37 19.75
CA ASN A 148 -5.29 20.07 19.78
C ASN A 148 -4.10 19.11 20.00
N LEU A 149 -4.08 17.99 19.25
CA LEU A 149 -3.02 16.98 19.33
C LEU A 149 -1.65 17.62 19.05
N PHE A 150 -0.66 17.29 19.87
CA PHE A 150 0.72 17.80 19.82
C PHE A 150 0.89 19.29 20.09
N ARG A 151 -0.12 19.99 20.63
CA ARG A 151 -0.03 21.43 20.96
C ARG A 151 1.23 21.80 21.75
N ARG A 152 1.67 20.94 22.67
CA ARG A 152 2.86 21.12 23.51
C ARG A 152 4.13 20.45 22.99
N VAL A 153 4.06 19.80 21.86
CA VAL A 153 5.19 19.13 21.22
C VAL A 153 5.36 19.65 19.78
N PRO A 154 5.72 20.96 19.62
CA PRO A 154 5.75 21.60 18.30
C PRO A 154 6.75 20.94 17.34
N ALA A 155 7.78 20.27 17.85
CA ALA A 155 8.68 19.48 17.03
C ALA A 155 7.92 18.39 16.25
N ARG A 156 6.93 17.73 16.86
CA ARG A 156 6.14 16.68 16.19
C ARG A 156 5.21 17.23 15.14
N LEU A 157 4.59 18.40 15.36
CA LEU A 157 3.76 19.05 14.33
C LEU A 157 4.57 19.33 13.06
N LYS A 158 5.88 19.62 13.18
CA LYS A 158 6.77 19.83 12.03
C LYS A 158 7.08 18.54 11.25
N PHE A 159 6.98 17.37 11.88
CA PHE A 159 7.20 16.08 11.24
C PHE A 159 5.93 15.46 10.65
N LEU A 160 4.75 16.03 10.94
CA LEU A 160 3.51 15.60 10.30
C LEU A 160 3.56 15.97 8.81
N LYS A 161 2.98 15.10 8.02
CA LYS A 161 2.84 15.30 6.57
C LYS A 161 1.68 16.25 6.27
N SER A 162 1.29 16.37 5.00
CA SER A 162 0.12 17.16 4.61
C SER A 162 -1.16 16.61 5.26
N LEU A 163 -2.17 17.46 5.43
CA LEU A 163 -3.48 17.08 5.96
C LEU A 163 -4.08 15.89 5.21
N ALA A 164 -3.97 15.88 3.89
CA ALA A 164 -4.44 14.78 3.05
C ALA A 164 -3.70 13.48 3.33
N THR A 165 -2.38 13.53 3.53
CA THR A 165 -1.60 12.35 3.86
C THR A 165 -1.98 11.78 5.23
N GLU A 166 -2.18 12.63 6.25
CA GLU A 166 -2.61 12.18 7.58
C GLU A 166 -4.04 11.60 7.52
N ASN A 167 -4.97 12.26 6.80
CA ASN A 167 -6.31 11.72 6.56
C ASN A 167 -6.28 10.36 5.85
N SER A 168 -5.42 10.20 4.84
CA SER A 168 -5.22 8.94 4.13
C SER A 168 -4.70 7.83 5.06
N HIS A 169 -3.78 8.13 5.98
CA HIS A 169 -3.32 7.17 6.98
C HIS A 169 -4.45 6.76 7.94
N ILE A 170 -5.26 7.72 8.39
CA ILE A 170 -6.42 7.44 9.26
C ILE A 170 -7.43 6.55 8.52
N ALA A 171 -7.78 6.91 7.27
CA ALA A 171 -8.69 6.11 6.45
C ALA A 171 -8.17 4.69 6.25
N SER A 172 -6.85 4.52 6.03
CA SER A 172 -6.21 3.21 5.92
C SER A 172 -6.37 2.38 7.21
N VAL A 173 -6.11 2.97 8.38
CA VAL A 173 -6.28 2.29 9.67
C VAL A 173 -7.73 1.82 9.87
N VAL A 174 -8.71 2.70 9.66
CA VAL A 174 -10.14 2.35 9.81
C VAL A 174 -10.56 1.28 8.81
N SER A 175 -10.06 1.34 7.56
CA SER A 175 -10.30 0.31 6.55
C SER A 175 -9.77 -1.06 6.97
N GLN A 176 -8.57 -1.13 7.58
CA GLN A 176 -8.02 -2.39 8.07
C GLN A 176 -8.89 -3.00 9.18
N TYR A 177 -9.42 -2.19 10.11
CA TYR A 177 -10.34 -2.71 11.14
C TYR A 177 -11.70 -3.11 10.58
N ALA A 178 -12.22 -2.41 9.56
CA ALA A 178 -13.44 -2.82 8.87
C ALA A 178 -13.29 -4.17 8.15
N LEU A 179 -12.09 -4.50 7.66
CA LEU A 179 -11.77 -5.81 7.08
C LEU A 179 -11.55 -6.90 8.13
N ALA A 180 -10.94 -6.56 9.29
CA ALA A 180 -10.70 -7.50 10.37
C ALA A 180 -11.96 -7.85 11.17
N PHE A 181 -12.94 -6.91 11.25
CA PHE A 181 -14.16 -7.00 12.04
C PHE A 181 -15.40 -6.71 11.19
N PRO A 182 -15.73 -7.57 10.20
CA PRO A 182 -16.85 -7.33 9.30
C PRO A 182 -18.22 -7.30 10.00
N GLU A 183 -18.33 -7.82 11.24
CA GLU A 183 -19.53 -7.76 12.08
C GLU A 183 -19.69 -6.42 12.80
N VAL A 184 -18.66 -5.56 12.79
CA VAL A 184 -18.72 -4.23 13.41
C VAL A 184 -18.98 -3.18 12.33
N ARG A 185 -19.94 -2.29 12.59
CA ARG A 185 -20.23 -1.17 11.73
C ARG A 185 -19.26 -0.03 12.00
N PHE A 186 -18.43 0.33 11.02
CA PHE A 186 -17.55 1.50 11.08
C PHE A 186 -18.12 2.64 10.24
N ILE A 187 -18.06 3.86 10.80
CA ILE A 187 -18.40 5.08 10.07
C ILE A 187 -17.25 6.07 10.30
N LEU A 188 -16.57 6.46 9.22
CA LEU A 188 -15.51 7.46 9.27
C LEU A 188 -15.99 8.76 8.62
N PHE A 189 -15.94 9.86 9.37
CA PHE A 189 -16.12 11.21 8.86
C PHE A 189 -14.79 11.93 8.81
N VAL A 190 -14.41 12.41 7.62
CA VAL A 190 -13.20 13.21 7.38
C VAL A 190 -13.64 14.59 6.91
N GLU A 191 -13.26 15.63 7.66
CA GLU A 191 -13.64 17.03 7.39
C GLU A 191 -15.16 17.22 7.20
N GLY A 192 -15.97 16.45 7.98
CA GLY A 192 -17.43 16.50 7.95
C GLY A 192 -18.10 15.69 6.83
N ARG A 193 -17.34 14.94 6.04
CA ARG A 193 -17.86 14.05 4.97
C ARG A 193 -17.67 12.59 5.34
N VAL A 194 -18.52 11.73 4.82
CA VAL A 194 -18.37 10.28 4.98
C VAL A 194 -17.24 9.78 4.10
N GLY A 195 -16.16 9.27 4.71
CA GLY A 195 -15.03 8.65 4.01
C GLY A 195 -15.12 7.11 3.94
N LEU A 196 -15.79 6.48 4.93
CA LEU A 196 -16.03 5.03 4.95
C LEU A 196 -17.31 4.74 5.73
N ARG A 197 -18.09 3.74 5.28
CA ARG A 197 -19.29 3.26 6.00
C ARG A 197 -19.44 1.75 5.82
N SER A 198 -18.80 0.93 6.68
CA SER A 198 -19.01 -0.51 6.62
C SER A 198 -20.39 -0.90 7.19
N PRO A 199 -21.04 -1.94 6.64
CA PRO A 199 -22.41 -2.31 7.05
C PRO A 199 -22.47 -2.99 8.41
N GLY A 200 -21.42 -3.73 8.84
CA GLY A 200 -21.43 -4.55 10.04
C GLY A 200 -22.26 -5.84 9.88
N SER A 201 -22.29 -6.40 8.68
CA SER A 201 -23.09 -7.57 8.32
C SER A 201 -22.51 -8.91 8.79
N GLY A 202 -21.24 -8.94 9.19
CA GLY A 202 -20.49 -10.16 9.47
C GLY A 202 -19.92 -10.83 8.20
N GLN A 203 -20.20 -10.30 7.03
CA GLN A 203 -19.68 -10.83 5.76
C GLN A 203 -18.46 -10.03 5.30
N LEU A 204 -17.31 -10.70 5.17
CA LEU A 204 -16.07 -10.05 4.75
C LEU A 204 -16.21 -9.41 3.35
N VAL A 205 -16.96 -10.04 2.44
CA VAL A 205 -17.19 -9.52 1.08
C VAL A 205 -17.85 -8.14 1.09
N ASP A 206 -18.75 -7.87 2.03
CA ASP A 206 -19.40 -6.56 2.16
C ASP A 206 -18.40 -5.49 2.61
N SER A 207 -17.51 -5.85 3.56
CA SER A 207 -16.42 -4.96 3.97
C SER A 207 -15.42 -4.72 2.82
N VAL A 208 -15.10 -5.75 2.02
CA VAL A 208 -14.25 -5.62 0.84
C VAL A 208 -14.89 -4.69 -0.19
N THR A 209 -16.21 -4.82 -0.43
CA THR A 209 -16.95 -3.94 -1.34
C THR A 209 -16.86 -2.49 -0.88
N GLU A 210 -17.01 -2.25 0.42
CA GLU A 210 -16.96 -0.90 0.98
C GLU A 210 -15.54 -0.30 0.94
N VAL A 211 -14.50 -1.10 1.18
CA VAL A 211 -13.10 -0.64 1.24
C VAL A 211 -12.46 -0.55 -0.13
N TYR A 212 -12.66 -1.54 -1.00
CA TYR A 212 -11.92 -1.68 -2.27
C TYR A 212 -12.79 -1.51 -3.52
N GLY A 213 -14.11 -1.38 -3.34
CA GLY A 213 -15.07 -1.24 -4.44
C GLY A 213 -15.61 -2.57 -4.95
N LEU A 214 -16.75 -2.47 -5.69
CA LEU A 214 -17.49 -3.63 -6.16
C LEU A 214 -16.69 -4.47 -7.17
N ASP A 215 -15.91 -3.83 -8.04
CA ASP A 215 -15.10 -4.52 -9.05
C ASP A 215 -14.06 -5.46 -8.42
N VAL A 216 -13.43 -5.01 -7.33
CA VAL A 216 -12.48 -5.86 -6.59
C VAL A 216 -13.24 -6.99 -5.90
N ALA A 217 -14.34 -6.67 -5.19
CA ALA A 217 -15.11 -7.63 -4.42
C ALA A 217 -15.63 -8.80 -5.28
N ARG A 218 -16.10 -8.52 -6.50
CA ARG A 218 -16.57 -9.55 -7.46
C ARG A 218 -15.48 -10.53 -7.90
N ASN A 219 -14.24 -10.13 -7.82
CA ASN A 219 -13.08 -10.93 -8.21
C ASN A 219 -12.33 -11.53 -7.01
N MET A 220 -12.91 -11.49 -5.81
CA MET A 220 -12.33 -12.10 -4.63
C MET A 220 -12.81 -13.54 -4.44
N LEU A 221 -11.88 -14.40 -4.12
CA LEU A 221 -12.08 -15.84 -3.82
C LEU A 221 -11.96 -16.04 -2.31
N ALA A 222 -12.92 -16.70 -1.70
CA ALA A 222 -12.88 -17.02 -0.28
C ALA A 222 -11.89 -18.15 0.00
N ILE A 223 -11.00 -17.96 0.96
CA ILE A 223 -10.07 -19.00 1.41
C ILE A 223 -10.87 -20.01 2.23
N GLY A 224 -10.95 -21.25 1.72
CA GLY A 224 -11.61 -22.36 2.40
C GLY A 224 -10.86 -22.77 3.67
N CYS A 225 -11.59 -22.89 4.78
CA CYS A 225 -11.01 -23.31 6.05
C CYS A 225 -10.91 -24.83 6.15
N GLU A 226 -9.73 -25.37 6.46
CA GLU A 226 -9.58 -26.76 6.92
C GLU A 226 -9.80 -26.80 8.44
N PRO A 227 -10.84 -27.53 8.91
CA PRO A 227 -11.18 -27.55 10.34
C PRO A 227 -10.06 -28.06 11.26
N ALA A 228 -9.15 -28.91 10.73
CA ALA A 228 -8.08 -29.54 11.50
C ALA A 228 -6.70 -28.89 11.33
N SER A 229 -6.55 -27.84 10.51
CA SER A 229 -5.24 -27.21 10.29
C SER A 229 -4.92 -26.19 11.37
N ILE A 230 -3.73 -26.28 11.93
CA ILE A 230 -3.11 -25.25 12.79
C ILE A 230 -1.76 -24.90 12.13
N PRO A 231 -1.52 -23.65 11.74
CA PRO A 231 -2.35 -22.42 11.81
C PRO A 231 -3.60 -22.49 10.93
N ARG A 232 -4.71 -21.93 11.42
CA ARG A 232 -5.93 -21.79 10.65
C ARG A 232 -5.87 -20.50 9.83
N VAL A 233 -5.99 -20.61 8.51
CA VAL A 233 -5.92 -19.46 7.59
C VAL A 233 -7.30 -19.23 6.99
N MET A 234 -7.81 -18.02 7.12
CA MET A 234 -9.11 -17.59 6.58
C MET A 234 -8.95 -16.25 5.87
N GLY A 235 -9.94 -15.88 5.06
CA GLY A 235 -9.96 -14.58 4.39
C GLY A 235 -10.36 -14.67 2.95
N MET A 236 -9.86 -13.73 2.14
CA MET A 236 -10.14 -13.66 0.70
C MET A 236 -8.88 -13.26 -0.07
N VAL A 237 -8.76 -13.75 -1.30
CA VAL A 237 -7.69 -13.39 -2.25
C VAL A 237 -8.28 -13.10 -3.61
N SER A 238 -7.68 -12.18 -4.38
CA SER A 238 -8.19 -11.83 -5.70
C SER A 238 -7.85 -12.90 -6.75
N THR A 239 -8.67 -12.99 -7.79
CA THR A 239 -8.24 -13.66 -9.04
C THR A 239 -7.03 -12.94 -9.63
N PRO A 240 -6.18 -13.58 -10.46
CA PRO A 240 -5.05 -12.93 -11.13
C PRO A 240 -5.44 -11.74 -12.01
N ALA A 241 -6.71 -11.64 -12.43
CA ALA A 241 -7.22 -10.51 -13.20
C ALA A 241 -7.16 -9.19 -12.42
N VAL A 242 -7.27 -9.26 -11.07
CA VAL A 242 -7.17 -8.10 -10.19
C VAL A 242 -5.84 -8.14 -9.45
N ASN A 243 -4.90 -7.33 -9.91
CA ASN A 243 -3.57 -7.18 -9.33
C ASN A 243 -3.15 -5.71 -9.22
N ARG A 244 -2.09 -5.44 -8.46
CA ARG A 244 -1.57 -4.10 -8.17
C ARG A 244 -0.04 -4.11 -8.28
N SER A 245 0.55 -2.95 -8.55
CA SER A 245 2.01 -2.76 -8.60
C SER A 245 2.66 -2.72 -7.20
N GLY A 246 1.86 -2.47 -6.16
CA GLY A 246 2.33 -2.37 -4.77
C GLY A 246 1.67 -3.37 -3.85
N ARG A 247 2.32 -3.61 -2.69
CA ARG A 247 1.85 -4.53 -1.63
C ARG A 247 0.86 -3.90 -0.64
N SER A 248 0.41 -2.66 -0.87
CA SER A 248 -0.50 -1.94 0.02
C SER A 248 -1.89 -2.57 0.15
N TYR A 249 -2.24 -3.49 -0.75
CA TYR A 249 -3.49 -4.25 -0.75
C TYR A 249 -3.34 -5.66 -0.15
N LEU A 250 -2.19 -5.96 0.45
CA LEU A 250 -1.98 -7.17 1.23
C LEU A 250 -2.25 -6.84 2.70
N SER A 251 -3.41 -7.24 3.20
CA SER A 251 -3.86 -7.03 4.58
C SER A 251 -3.71 -8.34 5.36
N PHE A 252 -2.86 -8.32 6.38
CA PHE A 252 -2.60 -9.49 7.23
C PHE A 252 -3.08 -9.25 8.64
N PHE A 253 -3.76 -10.25 9.18
CA PHE A 253 -4.22 -10.27 10.54
C PHE A 253 -3.75 -11.56 11.23
N VAL A 254 -3.40 -11.46 12.50
CA VAL A 254 -3.13 -12.61 13.36
C VAL A 254 -4.00 -12.48 14.61
N ASN A 255 -4.88 -13.45 14.81
CA ASN A 255 -5.90 -13.38 15.83
C ASN A 255 -6.65 -12.03 15.76
N ARG A 256 -7.04 -11.62 14.53
CA ARG A 256 -7.74 -10.36 14.20
C ARG A 256 -6.93 -9.07 14.42
N ARG A 257 -5.69 -9.18 14.88
CA ARG A 257 -4.77 -8.03 15.04
C ARG A 257 -4.09 -7.72 13.71
N TRP A 258 -4.22 -6.51 13.24
CA TRP A 258 -3.54 -6.05 12.03
C TRP A 258 -2.03 -6.02 12.18
N ILE A 259 -1.33 -6.67 11.26
CA ILE A 259 0.13 -6.75 11.24
C ILE A 259 0.71 -6.45 9.86
N THR A 260 1.97 -6.06 9.85
CA THR A 260 2.79 -5.96 8.65
C THR A 260 3.84 -7.07 8.68
N SER A 261 3.89 -7.92 7.66
CA SER A 261 4.83 -9.04 7.61
C SER A 261 5.37 -9.26 6.19
N ARG A 262 6.68 -9.13 6.04
CA ARG A 262 7.36 -9.46 4.76
C ARG A 262 7.29 -10.95 4.46
N LEU A 263 7.30 -11.79 5.50
CA LEU A 263 7.18 -13.23 5.39
C LEU A 263 5.85 -13.63 4.74
N LEU A 264 4.74 -13.08 5.26
CA LEU A 264 3.40 -13.37 4.74
C LEU A 264 3.19 -12.82 3.34
N ALA A 265 3.70 -11.60 3.07
CA ALA A 265 3.65 -11.02 1.73
C ALA A 265 4.36 -11.93 0.71
N ARG A 266 5.54 -12.48 1.07
CA ARG A 266 6.25 -13.43 0.22
C ARG A 266 5.48 -14.74 0.05
N ALA A 267 4.85 -15.27 1.10
CA ALA A 267 4.04 -16.48 1.00
C ALA A 267 2.88 -16.34 0.01
N VAL A 268 2.23 -15.16 0.00
CA VAL A 268 1.19 -14.83 -0.98
C VAL A 268 1.79 -14.68 -2.38
N ASP A 269 2.86 -13.91 -2.55
CA ASP A 269 3.52 -13.74 -3.85
C ASP A 269 3.95 -15.08 -4.45
N ASP A 270 4.54 -15.98 -3.64
CA ASP A 270 4.95 -17.32 -4.06
C ASP A 270 3.75 -18.20 -4.47
N ALA A 271 2.60 -18.05 -3.79
CA ALA A 271 1.36 -18.76 -4.16
C ALA A 271 0.83 -18.34 -5.54
N TYR A 272 1.07 -17.09 -5.94
CA TYR A 272 0.71 -16.55 -7.26
C TYR A 272 1.82 -16.73 -8.31
N SER A 273 2.92 -17.39 -7.98
CA SER A 273 4.02 -17.61 -8.94
C SER A 273 3.51 -18.31 -10.21
N GLY A 274 3.86 -17.75 -11.37
CA GLY A 274 3.38 -18.19 -12.67
C GLY A 274 1.98 -17.71 -13.06
N LEU A 275 1.24 -17.00 -12.19
CA LEU A 275 -0.09 -16.45 -12.45
C LEU A 275 -0.07 -14.94 -12.62
N LEU A 276 0.90 -14.25 -12.01
CA LEU A 276 1.08 -12.81 -12.11
C LEU A 276 2.43 -12.48 -12.74
N MET A 277 2.48 -11.36 -13.45
CA MET A 277 3.73 -10.82 -13.97
C MET A 277 4.64 -10.37 -12.81
N GLN A 278 5.94 -10.34 -13.05
CA GLN A 278 6.92 -9.88 -12.06
C GLN A 278 6.62 -8.43 -11.63
N GLY A 279 6.63 -8.18 -10.31
CA GLY A 279 6.30 -6.87 -9.74
C GLY A 279 4.81 -6.59 -9.59
N ARG A 280 3.93 -7.55 -9.90
CA ARG A 280 2.48 -7.47 -9.64
C ARG A 280 2.12 -8.30 -8.41
N HIS A 281 1.23 -7.75 -7.59
CA HIS A 281 0.76 -8.36 -6.35
C HIS A 281 -0.76 -8.48 -6.36
N PRO A 282 -1.35 -9.54 -5.77
CA PRO A 282 -2.80 -9.67 -5.66
C PRO A 282 -3.36 -8.71 -4.59
N VAL A 283 -4.68 -8.60 -4.53
CA VAL A 283 -5.40 -8.12 -3.36
C VAL A 283 -5.63 -9.31 -2.44
N ALA A 284 -5.22 -9.21 -1.17
CA ALA A 284 -5.37 -10.30 -0.21
C ALA A 284 -5.72 -9.78 1.18
N ILE A 285 -6.71 -10.40 1.81
CA ILE A 285 -7.12 -10.18 3.19
C ILE A 285 -7.03 -11.52 3.89
N ILE A 286 -6.04 -11.70 4.75
CA ILE A 286 -5.72 -12.99 5.36
C ILE A 286 -5.67 -12.86 6.87
N ASP A 287 -6.54 -13.58 7.57
CA ASP A 287 -6.49 -13.74 9.02
C ASP A 287 -5.98 -15.14 9.39
N ILE A 288 -4.99 -15.16 10.29
CA ILE A 288 -4.30 -16.36 10.74
C ILE A 288 -4.61 -16.55 12.22
N SER A 289 -5.33 -17.60 12.55
CA SER A 289 -5.57 -17.98 13.94
C SER A 289 -4.45 -18.89 14.44
N LEU A 290 -3.76 -18.42 15.47
CA LEU A 290 -2.66 -19.11 16.15
C LEU A 290 -2.99 -19.28 17.64
N GLN A 291 -2.39 -20.30 18.26
CA GLN A 291 -2.41 -20.38 19.72
C GLN A 291 -1.57 -19.24 20.33
N PRO A 292 -2.00 -18.67 21.47
CA PRO A 292 -1.30 -17.52 22.06
C PRO A 292 0.22 -17.71 22.22
N GLY A 293 0.68 -18.87 22.68
CA GLY A 293 2.12 -19.16 22.86
C GLY A 293 2.95 -19.33 21.60
N GLU A 294 2.35 -19.25 20.39
CA GLU A 294 3.06 -19.35 19.10
C GLU A 294 3.41 -17.98 18.50
N LEU A 295 2.98 -16.91 19.15
CA LEU A 295 3.11 -15.53 18.69
C LEU A 295 3.76 -14.66 19.77
N ASP A 296 4.86 -13.96 19.43
CA ASP A 296 5.37 -12.87 20.25
C ASP A 296 4.93 -11.52 19.65
N VAL A 297 4.08 -10.81 20.40
CA VAL A 297 3.49 -9.51 20.01
C VAL A 297 4.29 -8.33 20.58
N ASN A 298 5.21 -8.58 21.51
CA ASN A 298 5.86 -7.53 22.30
C ASN A 298 7.15 -6.99 21.68
N ILE A 299 7.26 -6.97 20.35
CA ILE A 299 8.50 -6.61 19.64
C ILE A 299 8.55 -5.11 19.32
N HIS A 300 7.42 -4.47 19.03
CA HIS A 300 7.36 -3.06 18.63
C HIS A 300 6.30 -2.28 19.41
N PRO A 301 6.55 -0.99 19.77
CA PRO A 301 5.56 -0.16 20.49
C PRO A 301 4.22 -0.06 19.78
N THR A 302 4.22 0.05 18.46
CA THR A 302 2.99 0.14 17.63
C THR A 302 2.31 -1.21 17.39
N LYS A 303 2.89 -2.32 17.87
CA LYS A 303 2.35 -3.69 17.75
C LYS A 303 2.07 -4.16 16.30
N THR A 304 2.62 -3.48 15.30
CA THR A 304 2.41 -3.82 13.88
C THR A 304 3.34 -4.91 13.37
N GLU A 305 4.42 -5.21 14.09
CA GLU A 305 5.33 -6.30 13.80
C GLU A 305 5.19 -7.40 14.85
N VAL A 306 5.13 -8.63 14.39
CA VAL A 306 5.03 -9.82 15.25
C VAL A 306 6.10 -10.83 14.85
N LYS A 307 6.57 -11.64 15.79
CA LYS A 307 7.46 -12.74 15.54
C LYS A 307 6.73 -14.06 15.76
N PHE A 308 6.75 -14.89 14.74
CA PHE A 308 6.19 -16.24 14.82
C PHE A 308 7.23 -17.19 15.42
N ARG A 309 6.81 -18.06 16.34
CA ARG A 309 7.69 -19.09 16.89
C ARG A 309 8.17 -20.05 15.79
N ASN A 310 7.29 -20.37 14.83
CA ASN A 310 7.56 -21.24 13.71
C ASN A 310 7.21 -20.57 12.37
N GLU A 311 8.06 -19.67 11.90
CA GLU A 311 7.88 -18.93 10.64
C GLU A 311 7.61 -19.84 9.43
N ARG A 312 8.31 -20.99 9.34
CA ARG A 312 8.16 -21.93 8.22
C ARG A 312 6.77 -22.55 8.16
N ILE A 313 6.17 -22.87 9.32
CA ILE A 313 4.84 -23.47 9.39
C ILE A 313 3.79 -22.47 8.96
N VAL A 314 3.88 -21.23 9.44
CA VAL A 314 2.96 -20.13 9.09
C VAL A 314 3.07 -19.80 7.61
N PHE A 315 4.30 -19.67 7.08
CA PHE A 315 4.56 -19.44 5.66
C PHE A 315 3.90 -20.52 4.79
N ALA A 316 4.18 -21.79 5.09
CA ALA A 316 3.66 -22.91 4.32
C ALA A 316 2.12 -23.05 4.43
N ALA A 317 1.53 -22.70 5.57
CA ALA A 317 0.08 -22.71 5.76
C ALA A 317 -0.60 -21.65 4.88
N VAL A 318 -0.09 -20.41 4.88
CA VAL A 318 -0.63 -19.33 4.04
C VAL A 318 -0.44 -19.65 2.56
N GLN A 319 0.76 -20.03 2.14
CA GLN A 319 1.05 -20.39 0.75
C GLN A 319 0.12 -21.49 0.24
N ARG A 320 -0.04 -22.58 1.02
CA ARG A 320 -0.93 -23.72 0.65
C ARG A 320 -2.39 -23.29 0.59
N ALA A 321 -2.88 -22.54 1.58
CA ALA A 321 -4.27 -22.10 1.62
C ALA A 321 -4.61 -21.23 0.40
N VAL A 322 -3.75 -20.25 0.09
CA VAL A 322 -3.91 -19.38 -1.08
C VAL A 322 -3.82 -20.19 -2.38
N ARG A 323 -2.78 -21.03 -2.54
CA ARG A 323 -2.59 -21.83 -3.76
C ARG A 323 -3.76 -22.76 -4.03
N ARG A 324 -4.25 -23.43 -2.99
CA ARG A 324 -5.42 -24.32 -3.09
C ARG A 324 -6.65 -23.55 -3.54
N THR A 325 -6.94 -22.39 -2.92
CA THR A 325 -8.08 -21.55 -3.29
C THR A 325 -8.03 -21.15 -4.77
N LEU A 326 -6.85 -20.77 -5.28
CA LEU A 326 -6.65 -20.44 -6.68
C LEU A 326 -6.91 -21.65 -7.60
N VAL A 327 -6.44 -22.83 -7.23
CA VAL A 327 -6.63 -24.05 -8.05
C VAL A 327 -8.09 -24.52 -8.05
N GLU A 328 -8.77 -24.50 -6.89
CA GLU A 328 -10.13 -25.03 -6.74
C GLU A 328 -11.21 -24.09 -7.28
N GLN A 329 -11.03 -22.77 -7.16
CA GLN A 329 -12.07 -21.79 -7.46
C GLN A 329 -11.83 -21.00 -8.75
N MET A 330 -10.66 -21.12 -9.39
CA MET A 330 -10.47 -20.53 -10.70
C MET A 330 -11.14 -21.42 -11.75
N PRO A 331 -12.07 -20.87 -12.56
CA PRO A 331 -12.60 -21.62 -13.69
C PRO A 331 -11.45 -21.93 -14.65
N VAL A 332 -11.23 -23.21 -14.92
CA VAL A 332 -10.34 -23.63 -16.00
C VAL A 332 -10.93 -23.02 -17.28
N PRO A 333 -10.20 -22.17 -18.02
CA PRO A 333 -10.69 -21.71 -19.31
C PRO A 333 -10.89 -22.94 -20.16
N GLY A 334 -12.14 -23.31 -20.44
CA GLY A 334 -12.43 -24.33 -21.43
C GLY A 334 -11.87 -23.82 -22.75
N ILE A 335 -10.82 -24.46 -23.25
CA ILE A 335 -10.33 -24.26 -24.60
C ILE A 335 -11.50 -24.70 -25.48
N ARG A 336 -12.26 -23.73 -25.99
CA ARG A 336 -13.08 -23.95 -27.18
C ARG A 336 -12.07 -24.10 -28.30
N GLU A 337 -11.75 -25.35 -28.62
CA GLU A 337 -11.01 -25.67 -29.83
C GLU A 337 -11.81 -25.11 -31.03
N PRO A 338 -11.24 -24.17 -31.81
CA PRO A 338 -11.73 -24.01 -33.15
C PRO A 338 -11.27 -25.25 -33.91
N ALA A 339 -12.21 -26.08 -34.32
CA ALA A 339 -11.96 -27.17 -35.26
C ALA A 339 -11.43 -26.57 -36.56
N ALA A 340 -10.12 -26.51 -36.70
CA ALA A 340 -9.43 -26.20 -37.94
C ALA A 340 -8.28 -27.21 -38.09
N ALA A 341 -8.47 -28.06 -39.09
CA ALA A 341 -7.54 -29.07 -39.51
C ALA A 341 -6.14 -28.50 -39.80
N TYR A 342 -5.15 -28.94 -39.04
CA TYR A 342 -3.75 -28.83 -39.45
C TYR A 342 -3.22 -30.21 -39.79
N LEU A 343 -2.91 -30.39 -41.07
CA LEU A 343 -2.13 -31.48 -41.62
C LEU A 343 -0.73 -31.47 -40.97
N SER A 344 -0.36 -32.58 -40.38
CA SER A 344 0.98 -32.83 -39.82
C SER A 344 2.01 -33.05 -40.92
N PRO A 345 3.23 -32.54 -40.77
CA PRO A 345 4.40 -33.15 -41.38
C PRO A 345 5.16 -34.01 -40.36
N GLU A 346 5.60 -35.17 -40.81
CA GLU A 346 6.33 -36.20 -40.08
C GLU A 346 7.74 -35.72 -39.60
N PRO A 347 8.28 -36.40 -38.53
CA PRO A 347 9.52 -36.00 -37.89
C PRO A 347 10.76 -36.60 -38.53
N GLY A 348 11.72 -35.74 -38.88
CA GLY A 348 13.09 -36.13 -39.19
C GLY A 348 13.91 -36.38 -37.92
N ARG A 349 14.46 -37.58 -37.79
CA ARG A 349 15.44 -37.98 -36.80
C ARG A 349 16.79 -37.25 -37.01
N GLY A 350 17.32 -36.71 -35.91
CA GLY A 350 18.70 -36.23 -35.83
C GLY A 350 19.22 -36.38 -34.40
N THR A 351 19.99 -37.44 -34.22
CA THR A 351 20.76 -37.75 -33.00
C THR A 351 22.02 -36.89 -32.93
N GLY A 352 22.36 -36.38 -31.75
CA GLY A 352 23.62 -35.71 -31.48
C GLY A 352 23.85 -35.46 -29.99
N THR A 353 24.73 -36.23 -29.45
CA THR A 353 25.19 -36.42 -28.07
C THR A 353 25.94 -35.22 -27.48
N VAL A 354 25.63 -34.95 -26.23
CA VAL A 354 26.42 -34.67 -25.00
C VAL A 354 27.88 -34.22 -25.12
N ALA A 355 28.23 -33.13 -24.43
CA ALA A 355 29.45 -33.04 -23.65
C ALA A 355 29.31 -32.03 -22.52
N THR A 356 29.51 -32.51 -21.31
CA THR A 356 29.71 -31.86 -20.04
C THR A 356 31.09 -31.20 -19.96
N GLY A 357 31.18 -30.05 -19.31
CA GLY A 357 32.47 -29.47 -18.91
C GLY A 357 32.22 -28.28 -17.99
N GLY A 358 32.49 -28.47 -16.71
CA GLY A 358 32.45 -27.43 -15.69
C GLY A 358 33.71 -26.56 -15.69
N GLY A 359 33.67 -25.48 -14.95
CA GLY A 359 34.85 -24.67 -14.60
C GLY A 359 34.48 -23.26 -14.17
N ASP A 360 34.42 -23.10 -12.88
CA ASP A 360 34.87 -22.01 -12.00
C ASP A 360 34.55 -20.53 -12.29
N ALA A 361 34.00 -19.98 -11.22
CA ALA A 361 33.80 -18.58 -10.89
C ALA A 361 35.09 -17.79 -10.82
N ILE A 362 35.10 -16.56 -11.33
CA ILE A 362 35.90 -15.46 -10.80
C ILE A 362 35.03 -14.21 -10.76
N THR A 363 34.71 -13.80 -9.55
CA THR A 363 34.23 -12.50 -9.14
C THR A 363 35.31 -11.44 -9.35
N THR A 364 34.98 -10.40 -10.05
CA THR A 364 35.57 -9.07 -9.81
C THR A 364 34.50 -8.02 -10.09
N SER A 365 34.04 -7.42 -9.02
CA SER A 365 33.23 -6.22 -8.97
C SER A 365 34.12 -5.02 -9.28
N GLU A 366 33.93 -4.40 -10.42
CA GLU A 366 34.34 -3.02 -10.65
C GLU A 366 33.06 -2.14 -10.69
N GLU A 367 32.98 -1.23 -9.72
CA GLU A 367 31.99 -0.14 -9.72
C GLU A 367 32.24 0.76 -10.94
N PRO A 368 31.21 1.10 -11.74
CA PRO A 368 31.37 2.08 -12.80
C PRO A 368 31.41 3.48 -12.19
N SER A 369 32.53 4.16 -12.33
CA SER A 369 32.69 5.58 -12.03
C SER A 369 31.74 6.41 -12.91
N LEU A 370 30.93 7.23 -12.25
CA LEU A 370 30.06 8.23 -12.88
C LEU A 370 30.92 9.33 -13.53
N THR A 371 31.08 9.28 -14.83
CA THR A 371 31.54 10.40 -15.65
C THR A 371 30.35 11.25 -16.11
N PRO A 372 30.50 12.59 -16.27
CA PRO A 372 29.41 13.49 -16.59
C PRO A 372 28.85 13.25 -17.98
N ALA A 373 27.55 13.51 -18.17
CA ALA A 373 26.72 13.28 -19.33
C ALA A 373 27.42 13.62 -20.67
N ALA A 374 27.91 12.59 -21.36
CA ALA A 374 28.23 12.67 -22.75
C ALA A 374 26.94 12.43 -23.55
N SER A 375 26.60 13.35 -24.46
CA SER A 375 25.53 13.12 -25.43
C SER A 375 25.83 11.82 -26.19
N LEU A 376 24.79 11.00 -26.41
CA LEU A 376 24.97 9.79 -27.21
C LEU A 376 25.51 10.12 -28.59
N PRO A 377 26.39 9.29 -29.15
CA PRO A 377 26.80 9.41 -30.56
C PRO A 377 25.61 9.09 -31.47
N VAL A 378 25.66 9.54 -32.72
CA VAL A 378 24.64 9.17 -33.70
C VAL A 378 24.72 7.66 -33.96
N LEU A 379 23.61 6.96 -33.72
CA LEU A 379 23.50 5.51 -33.81
C LEU A 379 22.80 5.08 -35.10
N ARG A 380 23.35 4.08 -35.77
CA ARG A 380 22.77 3.45 -36.95
C ARG A 380 22.01 2.19 -36.54
N VAL A 381 20.68 2.18 -36.63
CA VAL A 381 19.85 1.01 -36.35
C VAL A 381 20.15 -0.11 -37.34
N LEU A 382 20.42 -1.30 -36.82
CA LEU A 382 20.67 -2.51 -37.61
C LEU A 382 19.44 -3.43 -37.66
N GLY A 383 18.66 -3.50 -36.57
CA GLY A 383 17.48 -4.34 -36.48
C GLY A 383 16.98 -4.52 -35.06
N GLN A 384 16.00 -5.42 -34.88
CA GLN A 384 15.36 -5.74 -33.60
C GLN A 384 15.65 -7.20 -33.21
N LEU A 385 15.94 -7.44 -31.94
CA LEU A 385 16.15 -8.76 -31.37
C LEU A 385 15.00 -9.07 -30.39
N LEU A 386 14.39 -10.26 -30.57
CA LEU A 386 13.33 -10.79 -29.71
C LEU A 386 12.14 -9.81 -29.52
N ALA A 387 11.86 -8.95 -30.49
CA ALA A 387 10.84 -7.91 -30.40
C ALA A 387 10.91 -7.07 -29.09
N SER A 388 12.10 -6.93 -28.52
CA SER A 388 12.34 -6.25 -27.23
C SER A 388 13.59 -5.36 -27.24
N TYR A 389 14.59 -5.69 -28.03
CA TYR A 389 15.85 -4.96 -28.06
C TYR A 389 16.16 -4.44 -29.45
N ILE A 390 16.58 -3.18 -29.56
CA ILE A 390 17.07 -2.59 -30.80
C ILE A 390 18.60 -2.74 -30.83
N ILE A 391 19.12 -3.27 -31.93
CA ILE A 391 20.54 -3.37 -32.20
C ILE A 391 20.95 -2.15 -33.03
N ALA A 392 21.92 -1.38 -32.55
CA ALA A 392 22.44 -0.22 -33.24
C ALA A 392 23.97 -0.22 -33.24
N GLU A 393 24.57 0.32 -34.32
CA GLU A 393 25.99 0.54 -34.47
C GLU A 393 26.31 2.01 -34.19
N GLY A 394 27.33 2.25 -33.40
CA GLY A 394 27.92 3.57 -33.16
C GLY A 394 29.40 3.60 -33.46
N PRO A 395 30.07 4.77 -33.37
CA PRO A 395 31.48 4.93 -33.68
C PRO A 395 32.42 4.04 -32.83
N ASP A 396 31.99 3.71 -31.61
CA ASP A 396 32.82 2.99 -30.64
C ASP A 396 32.42 1.51 -30.47
N GLY A 397 31.44 1.01 -31.24
CA GLY A 397 31.01 -0.39 -31.17
C GLY A 397 29.51 -0.60 -31.34
N LEU A 398 29.01 -1.67 -30.71
CA LEU A 398 27.61 -2.12 -30.76
C LEU A 398 26.83 -1.63 -29.55
N TYR A 399 25.62 -1.13 -29.77
CA TYR A 399 24.67 -0.73 -28.77
C TYR A 399 23.46 -1.66 -28.81
N LEU A 400 23.11 -2.23 -27.67
CA LEU A 400 21.90 -2.99 -27.48
C LEU A 400 20.96 -2.15 -26.61
N ILE A 401 19.85 -1.68 -27.19
CA ILE A 401 18.92 -0.74 -26.56
C ILE A 401 17.64 -1.47 -26.18
N ASP A 402 17.24 -1.41 -24.93
CA ASP A 402 15.93 -1.89 -24.48
C ASP A 402 14.86 -0.91 -24.98
N GLN A 403 14.01 -1.37 -25.93
CA GLN A 403 12.97 -0.52 -26.55
C GLN A 403 11.97 0.04 -25.56
N HIS A 404 11.61 -0.73 -24.51
CA HIS A 404 10.67 -0.30 -23.49
C HIS A 404 11.30 0.78 -22.60
N ALA A 405 12.48 0.53 -22.04
CA ALA A 405 13.18 1.47 -21.18
C ALA A 405 13.57 2.78 -21.92
N ALA A 406 13.96 2.67 -23.19
CA ALA A 406 14.24 3.81 -24.04
C ALA A 406 12.99 4.66 -24.28
N HIS A 407 11.86 4.03 -24.63
CA HIS A 407 10.61 4.74 -24.87
C HIS A 407 10.04 5.37 -23.58
N GLU A 408 10.14 4.68 -22.42
CA GLU A 408 9.81 5.29 -21.13
C GLU A 408 10.59 6.59 -20.88
N ARG A 409 11.89 6.61 -21.20
CA ARG A 409 12.74 7.81 -21.04
C ARG A 409 12.29 8.94 -21.96
N VAL A 410 12.09 8.66 -23.22
CA VAL A 410 11.65 9.65 -24.22
C VAL A 410 10.32 10.27 -23.81
N LEU A 411 9.32 9.43 -23.49
CA LEU A 411 8.00 9.90 -23.08
C LEU A 411 8.02 10.67 -21.75
N PHE A 412 8.86 10.28 -20.81
CA PHE A 412 9.01 10.99 -19.54
C PHE A 412 9.53 12.42 -19.75
N GLU A 413 10.54 12.60 -20.59
CA GLU A 413 11.08 13.92 -20.90
C GLU A 413 10.09 14.76 -21.70
N GLU A 414 9.34 14.14 -22.60
CA GLU A 414 8.27 14.80 -23.36
C GLU A 414 7.14 15.30 -22.46
N VAL A 415 6.64 14.46 -21.52
CA VAL A 415 5.63 14.87 -20.54
C VAL A 415 6.12 16.03 -19.67
N ARG A 416 7.38 15.99 -19.24
CA ARG A 416 7.98 17.09 -18.47
C ARG A 416 8.09 18.36 -19.28
N ARG A 417 8.48 18.28 -20.55
CA ARG A 417 8.58 19.40 -21.49
C ARG A 417 7.20 20.05 -21.69
N GLN A 418 6.20 19.26 -22.08
CA GLN A 418 4.83 19.74 -22.30
C GLN A 418 4.27 20.42 -21.06
N ARG A 419 4.48 19.84 -19.88
CA ARG A 419 4.05 20.44 -18.62
C ARG A 419 4.75 21.76 -18.34
N SER A 420 6.07 21.84 -18.51
CA SER A 420 6.84 23.06 -18.25
C SER A 420 6.44 24.22 -19.17
N GLN A 421 5.98 23.90 -20.37
CA GLN A 421 5.49 24.84 -21.38
C GLN A 421 3.98 25.13 -21.25
N GLN A 422 3.27 24.42 -20.33
CA GLN A 422 1.81 24.47 -20.19
C GLN A 422 1.06 24.04 -21.48
N GLU A 423 1.66 23.18 -22.28
CA GLU A 423 1.16 22.69 -23.57
C GLU A 423 0.78 21.20 -23.51
N MET A 424 0.27 20.72 -22.36
CA MET A 424 -0.17 19.33 -22.24
C MET A 424 -1.28 19.01 -23.24
N GLU A 425 -1.01 18.06 -24.11
CA GLU A 425 -2.00 17.54 -25.04
C GLU A 425 -3.03 16.69 -24.31
N VAL A 426 -4.29 17.10 -24.39
CA VAL A 426 -5.41 16.50 -23.67
C VAL A 426 -6.42 15.91 -24.66
N GLN A 427 -6.85 14.68 -24.40
CA GLN A 427 -7.92 14.03 -25.16
C GLN A 427 -9.18 13.94 -24.31
N GLY A 428 -10.24 14.58 -24.77
CA GLY A 428 -11.60 14.41 -24.21
C GLY A 428 -12.12 13.02 -24.46
N LEU A 429 -12.74 12.41 -23.45
CA LEU A 429 -13.42 11.14 -23.59
C LEU A 429 -14.80 11.38 -24.25
N LEU A 430 -15.15 10.54 -25.21
CA LEU A 430 -16.45 10.63 -25.90
C LEU A 430 -17.62 10.49 -24.91
N GLU A 431 -17.48 9.57 -23.98
CA GLU A 431 -18.35 9.40 -22.82
C GLU A 431 -17.52 9.56 -21.55
N PRO A 432 -17.94 10.44 -20.62
CA PRO A 432 -17.25 10.54 -19.33
C PRO A 432 -17.26 9.20 -18.60
N ALA A 433 -16.12 8.79 -18.09
CA ALA A 433 -15.96 7.52 -17.39
C ALA A 433 -15.96 7.72 -15.88
N THR A 434 -16.65 6.85 -15.16
CA THR A 434 -16.62 6.83 -13.69
C THR A 434 -15.66 5.76 -13.20
N PHE A 435 -14.94 6.04 -12.11
CA PHE A 435 -14.17 5.03 -11.40
C PHE A 435 -14.29 5.21 -9.88
N GLU A 436 -14.36 4.08 -9.18
CA GLU A 436 -14.43 4.05 -7.73
C GLU A 436 -13.03 4.18 -7.14
N VAL A 437 -12.94 4.96 -6.07
CA VAL A 437 -11.72 5.17 -5.29
C VAL A 437 -11.88 4.62 -3.88
N THR A 438 -10.80 4.09 -3.31
CA THR A 438 -10.78 3.71 -1.89
C THR A 438 -10.85 4.95 -1.01
N PRO A 439 -11.27 4.84 0.27
CA PRO A 439 -11.27 5.97 1.20
C PRO A 439 -9.90 6.66 1.29
N ARG A 440 -8.83 5.90 1.16
CA ARG A 440 -7.46 6.41 1.12
C ARG A 440 -7.16 7.18 -0.16
N GLN A 441 -7.55 6.66 -1.31
CA GLN A 441 -7.34 7.30 -2.62
C GLN A 441 -8.18 8.56 -2.78
N GLU A 442 -9.39 8.60 -2.23
CA GLU A 442 -10.26 9.79 -2.27
C GLU A 442 -9.58 11.03 -1.69
N GLU A 443 -8.93 10.89 -0.53
CA GLU A 443 -8.18 11.98 0.08
C GLU A 443 -6.98 12.41 -0.77
N VAL A 444 -6.32 11.45 -1.44
CA VAL A 444 -5.21 11.74 -2.35
C VAL A 444 -5.68 12.49 -3.59
N VAL A 445 -6.79 12.06 -4.20
CA VAL A 445 -7.38 12.77 -5.37
C VAL A 445 -7.71 14.20 -4.99
N ARG A 446 -8.38 14.40 -3.86
CA ARG A 446 -8.76 15.75 -3.38
C ARG A 446 -7.57 16.67 -3.16
N ALA A 447 -6.47 16.13 -2.62
CA ALA A 447 -5.26 16.90 -2.38
C ALA A 447 -4.49 17.27 -3.66
N ASN A 448 -4.64 16.47 -4.72
CA ASN A 448 -3.82 16.57 -5.92
C ASN A 448 -4.62 16.98 -7.18
N TYR A 449 -5.83 17.52 -7.03
CA TYR A 449 -6.67 17.91 -8.18
C TYR A 449 -5.94 18.83 -9.17
N GLN A 450 -5.33 19.89 -8.68
CA GLN A 450 -4.63 20.85 -9.51
C GLN A 450 -3.43 20.20 -10.21
N HIS A 451 -2.67 19.40 -9.49
CA HIS A 451 -1.53 18.67 -10.08
C HIS A 451 -1.96 17.69 -11.17
N LEU A 452 -3.04 16.94 -10.96
CA LEU A 452 -3.57 16.04 -11.98
C LEU A 452 -4.08 16.80 -13.20
N ALA A 453 -4.70 17.97 -13.01
CA ALA A 453 -5.14 18.83 -14.10
C ALA A 453 -3.96 19.38 -14.92
N GLU A 454 -2.85 19.75 -14.28
CA GLU A 454 -1.62 20.20 -14.96
C GLU A 454 -1.02 19.10 -15.88
N PHE A 455 -1.29 17.82 -15.58
CA PHE A 455 -0.91 16.69 -16.42
C PHE A 455 -1.99 16.26 -17.41
N GLY A 456 -3.06 17.04 -17.57
CA GLY A 456 -4.10 16.80 -18.56
C GLY A 456 -5.24 15.87 -18.13
N PHE A 457 -5.37 15.55 -16.83
CA PHE A 457 -6.51 14.83 -16.31
C PHE A 457 -7.64 15.81 -15.91
N SER A 458 -8.82 15.64 -16.49
CA SER A 458 -10.04 16.32 -16.02
C SER A 458 -10.85 15.35 -15.17
N ILE A 459 -10.71 15.47 -13.85
CA ILE A 459 -11.36 14.59 -12.87
C ILE A 459 -12.29 15.43 -12.01
N GLU A 460 -13.51 14.95 -11.76
CA GLU A 460 -14.52 15.60 -10.92
C GLU A 460 -15.07 14.59 -9.89
N PRO A 461 -15.38 15.02 -8.66
CA PRO A 461 -16.13 14.18 -7.72
C PRO A 461 -17.52 13.90 -8.26
N PHE A 462 -17.95 12.66 -8.20
CA PHE A 462 -19.27 12.21 -8.69
C PHE A 462 -19.93 11.27 -7.67
N GLY A 463 -20.47 11.83 -6.60
CA GLY A 463 -21.06 11.06 -5.50
C GLY A 463 -20.07 10.60 -4.44
N ASP A 464 -20.44 9.58 -3.68
CA ASP A 464 -19.60 9.02 -2.62
C ASP A 464 -18.51 8.14 -3.24
N ARG A 465 -17.25 8.48 -3.02
CA ARG A 465 -16.06 7.71 -3.45
C ARG A 465 -16.04 7.33 -4.93
N THR A 466 -16.70 8.11 -5.76
CA THR A 466 -16.70 7.95 -7.22
C THR A 466 -16.14 9.22 -7.85
N CYS A 467 -15.27 9.06 -8.83
CA CYS A 467 -14.73 10.14 -9.63
C CYS A 467 -15.22 10.01 -11.07
N LEU A 468 -15.57 11.15 -11.69
CA LEU A 468 -15.91 11.26 -13.10
C LEU A 468 -14.70 11.83 -13.83
N VAL A 469 -14.23 11.15 -14.87
CA VAL A 469 -13.14 11.57 -15.73
C VAL A 469 -13.71 11.99 -17.08
N ARG A 470 -13.42 13.24 -17.49
CA ARG A 470 -13.88 13.81 -18.78
C ARG A 470 -12.78 13.83 -19.82
N ALA A 471 -11.53 13.95 -19.37
CA ALA A 471 -10.39 14.00 -20.27
C ALA A 471 -9.16 13.37 -19.62
N VAL A 472 -8.27 12.87 -20.45
CA VAL A 472 -6.99 12.25 -20.07
C VAL A 472 -5.87 12.81 -20.96
N PRO A 473 -4.59 12.71 -20.54
CA PRO A 473 -3.46 13.00 -21.42
C PRO A 473 -3.58 12.23 -22.74
N ALA A 474 -3.33 12.87 -23.87
CA ALA A 474 -3.48 12.26 -25.21
C ALA A 474 -2.67 10.96 -25.34
N LEU A 475 -1.49 10.87 -24.69
CA LEU A 475 -0.64 9.68 -24.65
C LEU A 475 -1.32 8.45 -24.05
N LEU A 476 -2.36 8.62 -23.22
CA LEU A 476 -3.07 7.56 -22.52
C LEU A 476 -4.41 7.18 -23.15
N TYR A 477 -4.89 7.89 -24.16
CA TYR A 477 -6.25 7.76 -24.70
C TYR A 477 -6.65 6.33 -25.06
N ASN A 478 -5.74 5.57 -25.71
CA ASN A 478 -5.98 4.18 -26.09
C ASN A 478 -5.28 3.15 -25.17
N LYS A 479 -4.98 3.53 -23.95
CA LYS A 479 -4.29 2.70 -22.96
C LYS A 479 -5.19 2.47 -21.74
N ASP A 480 -4.76 1.62 -20.82
CA ASP A 480 -5.44 1.41 -19.55
C ASP A 480 -5.13 2.57 -18.57
N TRP A 481 -5.70 3.74 -18.86
CA TRP A 481 -5.53 4.93 -18.03
C TRP A 481 -6.22 4.78 -16.66
N VAL A 482 -7.29 3.96 -16.53
CA VAL A 482 -7.96 3.69 -15.25
C VAL A 482 -7.03 2.93 -14.31
N GLY A 483 -6.43 1.86 -14.80
CA GLY A 483 -5.43 1.09 -14.04
C GLY A 483 -4.23 1.95 -13.64
N MET A 484 -3.72 2.75 -14.58
CA MET A 484 -2.63 3.69 -14.33
C MET A 484 -2.99 4.73 -13.27
N LEU A 485 -4.17 5.34 -13.35
CA LEU A 485 -4.61 6.37 -12.40
C LEU A 485 -4.75 5.77 -10.98
N ARG A 486 -5.28 4.56 -10.84
CA ARG A 486 -5.31 3.83 -9.55
C ARG A 486 -3.92 3.60 -8.99
N GLU A 487 -2.99 3.09 -9.79
CA GLU A 487 -1.59 2.87 -9.37
C GLU A 487 -0.89 4.17 -8.96
N LEU A 488 -1.14 5.24 -9.71
CA LEU A 488 -0.63 6.57 -9.39
C LEU A 488 -1.15 7.07 -8.04
N LEU A 489 -2.46 6.97 -7.80
CA LEU A 489 -3.08 7.37 -6.53
C LEU A 489 -2.52 6.56 -5.34
N ASP A 490 -2.27 5.26 -5.55
CA ASP A 490 -1.62 4.41 -4.54
C ASP A 490 -0.19 4.86 -4.25
N SER A 491 0.58 5.21 -5.29
CA SER A 491 1.96 5.67 -5.15
C SER A 491 2.07 7.04 -4.47
N LEU A 492 1.11 7.94 -4.73
CA LEU A 492 1.02 9.25 -4.10
C LEU A 492 0.60 9.17 -2.64
N SER A 493 -0.16 8.14 -2.26
CA SER A 493 -0.57 7.88 -0.87
C SER A 493 0.52 7.22 -0.01
N GLY A 494 1.65 6.80 -0.58
CA GLY A 494 2.77 6.18 0.11
C GLY A 494 3.67 7.15 0.90
N GLU A 495 4.62 6.61 1.66
CA GLU A 495 5.47 7.38 2.61
C GLU A 495 6.51 8.33 1.97
N GLY A 496 6.61 8.40 0.66
CA GLY A 496 7.56 9.25 -0.07
C GLY A 496 6.97 10.62 -0.44
N GLY A 497 6.92 11.57 0.48
CA GLY A 497 6.35 12.91 0.29
C GLY A 497 7.20 13.91 -0.54
N GLY A 498 8.17 13.46 -1.33
CA GLY A 498 8.95 14.30 -2.26
C GLY A 498 8.83 13.75 -3.68
N GLY A 499 8.51 14.61 -4.67
CA GLY A 499 8.50 14.23 -6.07
C GLY A 499 7.15 13.76 -6.63
N GLY A 500 6.03 14.29 -6.15
CA GLY A 500 4.70 13.98 -6.71
C GLY A 500 4.63 14.19 -8.22
N GLU A 501 5.25 15.25 -8.72
CA GLU A 501 5.32 15.59 -10.14
C GLU A 501 6.09 14.57 -10.96
N GLU A 502 7.26 14.15 -10.49
CA GLU A 502 8.07 13.14 -11.17
C GLU A 502 7.38 11.79 -11.21
N LYS A 503 6.64 11.43 -10.14
CA LYS A 503 5.85 10.19 -10.09
C LYS A 503 4.71 10.19 -11.09
N VAL A 504 3.99 11.32 -11.26
CA VAL A 504 2.93 11.46 -12.27
C VAL A 504 3.49 11.33 -13.66
N ALA A 505 4.57 12.06 -13.99
CA ALA A 505 5.21 11.99 -15.29
C ALA A 505 5.75 10.59 -15.60
N ALA A 506 6.41 9.93 -14.62
CA ALA A 506 6.92 8.58 -14.77
C ALA A 506 5.80 7.55 -14.98
N SER A 507 4.68 7.69 -14.26
CA SER A 507 3.51 6.81 -14.41
C SER A 507 2.88 6.95 -15.80
N ILE A 508 2.69 8.17 -16.30
CA ILE A 508 2.18 8.42 -17.66
C ILE A 508 3.13 7.80 -18.69
N ALA A 509 4.43 8.04 -18.58
CA ALA A 509 5.44 7.51 -19.51
C ALA A 509 5.45 5.97 -19.55
N CYS A 510 5.45 5.33 -18.38
CA CYS A 510 5.47 3.88 -18.26
C CYS A 510 4.25 3.21 -18.90
N HIS A 511 3.03 3.74 -18.65
CA HIS A 511 1.80 3.17 -19.20
C HIS A 511 1.58 3.51 -20.67
N SER A 512 2.26 4.53 -21.20
CA SER A 512 2.21 4.93 -22.60
C SER A 512 3.30 4.25 -23.44
N ALA A 513 4.36 3.74 -22.83
CA ALA A 513 5.51 3.15 -23.54
C ALA A 513 5.16 1.86 -24.30
N VAL A 514 5.93 1.59 -25.34
CA VAL A 514 5.89 0.34 -26.11
C VAL A 514 6.18 -0.84 -25.19
N ARG A 515 5.37 -1.90 -25.25
CA ARG A 515 5.57 -3.08 -24.40
C ARG A 515 6.68 -3.99 -24.96
N ALA A 516 7.35 -4.73 -24.08
CA ALA A 516 8.23 -5.81 -24.48
C ALA A 516 7.45 -6.86 -25.29
N GLY A 517 8.05 -7.38 -26.39
CA GLY A 517 7.40 -8.29 -27.31
C GLY A 517 6.64 -7.62 -28.46
N GLN A 518 6.60 -6.29 -28.53
CA GLN A 518 6.01 -5.57 -29.64
C GLN A 518 7.03 -5.37 -30.76
N THR A 519 6.70 -5.83 -31.97
CA THR A 519 7.52 -5.60 -33.15
C THR A 519 7.40 -4.16 -33.61
N LEU A 520 8.53 -3.48 -33.75
CA LEU A 520 8.65 -2.13 -34.32
C LEU A 520 9.09 -2.20 -35.78
N SER A 521 8.54 -1.34 -36.60
CA SER A 521 9.05 -1.11 -37.94
C SER A 521 10.44 -0.45 -37.88
N TYR A 522 11.18 -0.52 -38.97
CA TYR A 522 12.50 0.09 -39.04
C TYR A 522 12.47 1.61 -38.79
N GLU A 523 11.46 2.29 -39.30
CA GLU A 523 11.29 3.73 -39.07
C GLU A 523 10.93 4.08 -37.63
N GLU A 524 10.09 3.28 -36.97
CA GLU A 524 9.77 3.47 -35.54
C GLU A 524 11.02 3.26 -34.66
N MET A 525 11.82 2.24 -34.95
CA MET A 525 13.09 2.03 -34.25
C MET A 525 14.05 3.21 -34.44
N ARG A 526 14.18 3.73 -35.69
CA ARG A 526 15.02 4.89 -35.97
C ARG A 526 14.55 6.15 -35.27
N GLN A 527 13.24 6.36 -35.23
CA GLN A 527 12.67 7.50 -34.55
C GLN A 527 12.94 7.42 -33.04
N LEU A 528 12.67 6.27 -32.42
CA LEU A 528 12.93 6.06 -30.99
C LEU A 528 14.42 6.29 -30.64
N VAL A 529 15.34 5.80 -31.44
CA VAL A 529 16.79 6.00 -31.22
C VAL A 529 17.15 7.49 -31.34
N ARG A 530 16.64 8.22 -32.34
CA ARG A 530 16.86 9.67 -32.47
C ARG A 530 16.33 10.48 -31.32
N GLU A 531 15.13 10.15 -30.84
CA GLU A 531 14.51 10.80 -29.68
C GLU A 531 15.32 10.51 -28.42
N LEU A 532 15.83 9.28 -28.26
CA LEU A 532 16.70 8.92 -27.14
C LEU A 532 18.06 9.65 -27.20
N GLU A 533 18.66 9.85 -28.41
CA GLU A 533 19.88 10.63 -28.59
C GLU A 533 19.71 12.09 -28.12
N GLN A 534 18.49 12.64 -28.21
CA GLN A 534 18.17 14.01 -27.83
C GLN A 534 17.76 14.11 -26.34
N ALA A 535 17.54 13.00 -25.67
CA ALA A 535 17.15 12.97 -24.27
C ALA A 535 18.26 13.51 -23.35
N ALA A 536 17.88 14.20 -22.29
CA ALA A 536 18.83 14.76 -21.31
C ALA A 536 19.58 13.66 -20.53
N MET A 537 18.93 12.51 -20.31
CA MET A 537 19.49 11.37 -19.58
C MET A 537 19.25 10.05 -20.35
N PRO A 538 19.88 9.85 -21.51
CA PRO A 538 19.54 8.74 -22.39
C PRO A 538 19.92 7.35 -21.84
N ASN A 539 20.80 7.28 -20.85
CA ASN A 539 21.38 6.02 -20.34
C ASN A 539 20.50 5.31 -19.30
N THR A 540 19.47 5.98 -18.76
CA THR A 540 18.62 5.44 -17.69
C THR A 540 17.15 5.77 -17.91
N CYS A 541 16.24 4.82 -17.69
CA CYS A 541 14.80 5.09 -17.67
C CYS A 541 14.38 5.83 -16.36
N PRO A 542 13.16 6.35 -16.25
CA PRO A 542 12.67 7.04 -15.04
C PRO A 542 12.75 6.19 -13.77
N HIS A 543 12.77 4.86 -13.90
CA HIS A 543 12.86 3.89 -12.79
C HIS A 543 14.30 3.49 -12.43
N GLY A 544 15.32 4.14 -13.06
CA GLY A 544 16.75 3.87 -12.80
C GLY A 544 17.30 2.63 -13.50
N ARG A 545 16.55 1.99 -14.43
CA ARG A 545 17.06 0.88 -15.23
C ARG A 545 17.91 1.41 -16.40
N PRO A 546 18.99 0.73 -16.78
CA PRO A 546 19.74 1.11 -17.98
C PRO A 546 18.85 0.97 -19.22
N THR A 547 18.90 1.97 -20.11
CA THR A 547 18.18 1.97 -21.39
C THR A 547 18.97 1.24 -22.47
N MET A 548 20.29 1.10 -22.29
CA MET A 548 21.17 0.47 -23.28
C MET A 548 22.40 -0.16 -22.64
N ILE A 549 22.99 -1.09 -23.38
CA ILE A 549 24.28 -1.71 -23.09
C ILE A 549 25.19 -1.44 -24.28
N HIS A 550 26.42 -0.98 -24.03
CA HIS A 550 27.44 -0.74 -25.04
C HIS A 550 28.48 -1.85 -25.00
N LEU A 551 28.77 -2.43 -26.18
CA LEU A 551 29.83 -3.42 -26.42
C LEU A 551 30.90 -2.78 -27.30
N GLY A 552 31.98 -2.32 -26.66
CA GLY A 552 33.08 -1.66 -27.39
C GLY A 552 33.81 -2.61 -28.33
N LEU A 553 34.43 -2.06 -29.39
CA LEU A 553 35.15 -2.84 -30.41
C LEU A 553 36.23 -3.74 -29.78
N ALA A 554 36.97 -3.22 -28.80
CA ALA A 554 38.04 -3.99 -28.14
C ALA A 554 37.47 -5.21 -27.36
N GLN A 555 36.27 -5.07 -26.76
CA GLN A 555 35.60 -6.17 -26.09
C GLN A 555 35.10 -7.23 -27.08
N LEU A 556 34.51 -6.80 -28.21
CA LEU A 556 34.11 -7.70 -29.29
C LEU A 556 35.31 -8.46 -29.89
N GLU A 557 36.42 -7.76 -30.14
CA GLU A 557 37.65 -8.40 -30.65
C GLU A 557 38.23 -9.43 -29.67
N LYS A 558 38.16 -9.15 -28.37
CA LYS A 558 38.57 -10.08 -27.29
C LYS A 558 37.70 -11.34 -27.28
N GLU A 559 36.38 -11.18 -27.31
CA GLU A 559 35.45 -12.32 -27.31
C GLU A 559 35.61 -13.20 -28.58
N PHE A 560 35.97 -12.61 -29.72
CA PHE A 560 36.26 -13.36 -30.93
C PHE A 560 37.72 -13.86 -31.03
N GLY A 561 38.53 -13.68 -29.97
CA GLY A 561 39.93 -14.13 -29.95
C GLY A 561 40.84 -13.41 -30.94
N ARG A 562 40.49 -12.19 -31.39
CA ARG A 562 41.27 -11.40 -32.34
C ARG A 562 42.32 -10.50 -31.67
N ARG A 563 42.21 -10.29 -30.36
CA ARG A 563 43.25 -9.68 -29.51
C ARG A 563 43.42 -10.54 -28.27
N LEU A 564 44.67 -10.83 -27.93
CA LEU A 564 45.08 -11.51 -26.70
C LEU A 564 45.15 -10.48 -25.56
#